data_6881b2e52ba76f4f1e4724551c5fe8a9
#
_entry.id   6881b2e52ba76f4f1e4724551c5fe8a9
#
_cell.length_a   1.000
_cell.length_b   1.000
_cell.length_c   1.000
_cell.angle_alpha   90.00
_cell.angle_beta   90.00
_cell.angle_gamma   90.00
#
_symmetry.space_group_name_H-M   'P 1'
#
loop_
_entity.id
_entity.type
_entity.pdbx_description
1 polymer ?
#
loop_
_entity_poly.entity_id
_entity_poly.type
_entity_poly.pdbx_seq_one_letter_code
_entity_poly.pdbx_strand_id
1 'polypeptide(L)'
;HFLQFRYSYQYRVNNSDRFVYNWNKELEEFAPDYDEDASNCFENQYSNHLFNLAVRTSRKKYNYNIGADFEPQKSVSRSLLEKATPAEEPLRKSVFNISPTVNFRYKFSKRTRLQIVYRGKSRQPNIRDLQPVTDRTNPLNIRVGNPSLKPSYTNTFTLNFNSYNAKHQRNMVASVLAENTINSITNQVTYDSE
;
A
#
# COMPACT_ATOMS: atom_id res chain seq x y z
N HIS A 1 -3.05 -4.11 -32.94
CA HIS A 1 -2.82 -4.72 -31.63
C HIS A 1 -1.38 -4.49 -31.25
N PHE A 2 -1.14 -4.07 -30.00
CA PHE A 2 0.21 -3.87 -29.47
C PHE A 2 0.34 -4.68 -28.20
N LEU A 3 1.41 -5.42 -28.08
CA LEU A 3 1.85 -6.05 -26.83
C LEU A 3 2.80 -5.06 -26.15
N GLN A 4 2.55 -4.75 -24.90
CA GLN A 4 3.38 -3.89 -24.08
C GLN A 4 3.99 -4.71 -22.97
N PHE A 5 5.29 -4.63 -22.84
CA PHE A 5 6.05 -5.12 -21.70
C PHE A 5 6.78 -3.94 -21.07
N ARG A 6 6.73 -3.85 -19.74
CA ARG A 6 7.50 -2.89 -18.97
C ARG A 6 8.08 -3.59 -17.77
N TYR A 7 9.33 -3.35 -17.51
CA TYR A 7 10.00 -3.76 -16.28
C TYR A 7 10.51 -2.53 -15.54
N SER A 8 10.34 -2.52 -14.22
CA SER A 8 10.98 -1.55 -13.35
C SER A 8 11.46 -2.23 -12.07
N TYR A 9 12.57 -1.72 -11.55
CA TYR A 9 13.13 -2.15 -10.28
C TYR A 9 13.25 -0.95 -9.36
N GLN A 10 12.81 -1.12 -8.12
CA GLN A 10 12.92 -0.12 -7.08
C GLN A 10 13.60 -0.73 -5.86
N TYR A 11 14.63 -0.07 -5.40
CA TYR A 11 15.29 -0.38 -4.14
C TYR A 11 15.24 0.84 -3.24
N ARG A 12 14.87 0.64 -1.98
CA ARG A 12 14.77 1.71 -0.99
C ARG A 12 15.31 1.21 0.34
N VAL A 13 16.09 2.04 1.01
CA VAL A 13 16.52 1.86 2.39
C VAL A 13 15.97 3.01 3.20
N ASN A 14 15.33 2.71 4.30
CA ASN A 14 14.83 3.69 5.26
C ASN A 14 15.35 3.33 6.65
N ASN A 15 16.00 4.27 7.30
CA ASN A 15 16.37 4.16 8.70
C ASN A 15 15.29 4.86 9.55
N SER A 16 14.99 4.27 10.67
CA SER A 16 14.06 4.80 11.65
C SER A 16 14.71 4.69 13.02
N ASP A 17 15.20 5.81 13.51
CA ASP A 17 15.87 5.90 14.78
C ASP A 17 14.99 6.64 15.79
N ARG A 18 14.77 6.01 16.91
CA ARG A 18 13.97 6.56 17.99
C ARG A 18 14.61 6.17 19.31
N PHE A 19 15.11 7.17 20.01
CA PHE A 19 15.68 7.01 21.35
C PHE A 19 14.72 7.63 22.37
N VAL A 20 14.48 6.88 23.44
CA VAL A 20 13.66 7.31 24.56
C VAL A 20 14.58 7.42 25.77
N TYR A 21 14.52 8.56 26.44
CA TYR A 21 15.31 8.84 27.65
C TYR A 21 14.36 8.97 28.84
N ASN A 22 14.69 8.32 29.93
CA ASN A 22 13.91 8.41 31.17
C ASN A 22 14.21 9.73 31.88
N TRP A 23 13.17 10.40 32.36
CA TRP A 23 13.31 11.61 33.16
C TRP A 23 13.57 11.22 34.63
N ASN A 24 14.67 11.69 35.19
CA ASN A 24 14.98 11.54 36.62
C ASN A 24 14.38 12.72 37.39
N LYS A 25 13.38 12.45 38.22
CA LYS A 25 12.68 13.48 38.99
C LYS A 25 13.51 14.07 40.12
N GLU A 26 14.49 13.32 40.65
CA GLU A 26 15.34 13.76 41.78
C GLU A 26 16.46 14.70 41.32
N LEU A 27 16.98 14.44 40.12
CA LEU A 27 18.06 15.25 39.53
C LEU A 27 17.52 16.32 38.56
N GLU A 28 16.23 16.30 38.27
CA GLU A 28 15.58 17.20 37.28
C GLU A 28 16.29 17.20 35.91
N GLU A 29 16.77 16.02 35.49
CA GLU A 29 17.45 15.85 34.20
C GLU A 29 17.07 14.53 33.54
N PHE A 30 17.33 14.40 32.22
CA PHE A 30 17.19 13.11 31.52
C PHE A 30 18.35 12.20 31.88
N ALA A 31 18.06 10.88 31.97
CA ALA A 31 19.09 9.88 32.12
C ALA A 31 20.12 10.01 30.98
N PRO A 32 21.44 9.83 31.27
CA PRO A 32 22.48 9.94 30.25
C PRO A 32 22.36 8.88 29.17
N ASP A 33 21.83 7.71 29.54
CA ASP A 33 21.62 6.57 28.64
C ASP A 33 20.17 6.48 28.23
N TYR A 34 19.92 6.08 26.98
CA TYR A 34 18.56 5.84 26.50
C TYR A 34 17.98 4.54 27.10
N ASP A 35 16.67 4.54 27.27
CA ASP A 35 15.92 3.34 27.63
C ASP A 35 15.87 2.39 26.43
N GLU A 36 16.62 1.29 26.52
CA GLU A 36 16.72 0.31 25.45
C GLU A 36 15.40 -0.40 25.14
N ASP A 37 14.54 -0.63 26.15
CA ASP A 37 13.26 -1.31 25.97
C ASP A 37 12.21 -0.40 25.32
N ALA A 38 12.32 0.90 25.54
CA ALA A 38 11.44 1.91 24.95
C ALA A 38 11.97 2.49 23.62
N SER A 39 13.28 2.32 23.35
CA SER A 39 13.94 2.80 22.15
C SER A 39 13.83 1.80 21.00
N ASN A 40 13.77 2.29 19.78
CA ASN A 40 13.76 1.45 18.59
C ASN A 40 14.51 2.10 17.43
N CYS A 41 15.50 1.38 16.92
CA CYS A 41 16.28 1.77 15.76
C CYS A 41 16.24 0.64 14.74
N PHE A 42 15.72 0.93 13.54
CA PHE A 42 15.57 -0.08 12.50
C PHE A 42 16.10 0.42 11.16
N GLU A 43 16.77 -0.47 10.45
CA GLU A 43 17.02 -0.35 9.04
C GLU A 43 16.00 -1.19 8.27
N ASN A 44 15.24 -0.55 7.40
CA ASN A 44 14.23 -1.18 6.57
C ASN A 44 14.65 -1.13 5.11
N GLN A 45 14.89 -2.28 4.53
CA GLN A 45 15.25 -2.45 3.12
C GLN A 45 14.05 -2.96 2.34
N TYR A 46 13.76 -2.35 1.21
CA TYR A 46 12.70 -2.73 0.28
C TYR A 46 13.29 -2.97 -1.10
N SER A 47 12.98 -4.11 -1.68
CA SER A 47 13.32 -4.46 -3.05
C SER A 47 12.03 -4.85 -3.77
N ASN A 48 11.71 -4.15 -4.84
CA ASN A 48 10.51 -4.35 -5.61
C ASN A 48 10.83 -4.48 -7.10
N HIS A 49 10.34 -5.56 -7.72
CA HIS A 49 10.36 -5.75 -9.16
C HIS A 49 8.94 -5.63 -9.68
N LEU A 50 8.73 -4.84 -10.71
CA LEU A 50 7.44 -4.66 -11.36
C LEU A 50 7.54 -5.11 -12.82
N PHE A 51 6.78 -6.13 -13.16
CA PHE A 51 6.60 -6.60 -14.53
C PHE A 51 5.19 -6.26 -14.98
N ASN A 52 5.04 -5.40 -15.96
CA ASN A 52 3.76 -5.05 -16.57
C ASN A 52 3.64 -5.74 -17.92
N LEU A 53 2.58 -6.52 -18.10
CA LEU A 53 2.18 -7.11 -19.36
C LEU A 53 0.82 -6.58 -19.75
N ALA A 54 0.69 -6.01 -20.94
CA ALA A 54 -0.58 -5.47 -21.41
C ALA A 54 -0.76 -5.66 -22.92
N VAL A 55 -1.99 -5.92 -23.31
CA VAL A 55 -2.43 -5.92 -24.71
C VAL A 55 -3.26 -4.67 -24.94
N ARG A 56 -2.83 -3.86 -25.90
CA ARG A 56 -3.50 -2.63 -26.27
C ARG A 56 -4.00 -2.70 -27.71
N THR A 57 -5.25 -2.32 -27.89
CA THR A 57 -5.87 -2.21 -29.22
C THR A 57 -6.55 -0.86 -29.35
N SER A 58 -6.34 -0.23 -30.51
CA SER A 58 -7.03 1.00 -30.87
C SER A 58 -7.69 0.85 -32.23
N ARG A 59 -9.01 1.05 -32.29
CA ARG A 59 -9.83 1.01 -33.48
C ARG A 59 -10.71 2.27 -33.55
N LYS A 60 -11.35 2.50 -34.68
CA LYS A 60 -12.19 3.69 -34.87
C LYS A 60 -13.32 3.84 -33.85
N LYS A 61 -13.98 2.71 -33.50
CA LYS A 61 -15.11 2.68 -32.56
C LYS A 61 -14.78 2.28 -31.16
N TYR A 62 -13.70 1.51 -30.96
CA TYR A 62 -13.32 1.03 -29.62
C TYR A 62 -11.81 1.02 -29.42
N ASN A 63 -11.41 1.17 -28.21
CA ASN A 63 -10.08 0.88 -27.75
C ASN A 63 -10.14 0.15 -26.42
N TYR A 64 -9.17 -0.73 -26.21
CA TYR A 64 -8.99 -1.39 -24.93
C TYR A 64 -7.50 -1.51 -24.59
N ASN A 65 -7.26 -1.57 -23.30
CA ASN A 65 -5.99 -1.90 -22.70
C ASN A 65 -6.29 -2.88 -21.57
N ILE A 66 -5.83 -4.11 -21.73
CA ILE A 66 -6.00 -5.20 -20.77
C ILE A 66 -4.62 -5.68 -20.40
N GLY A 67 -4.31 -5.67 -19.11
CA GLY A 67 -3.00 -6.05 -18.63
C GLY A 67 -2.99 -6.44 -17.17
N ALA A 68 -1.83 -6.83 -16.69
CA ALA A 68 -1.59 -7.07 -15.29
C ALA A 68 -0.17 -6.66 -14.90
N ASP A 69 -0.04 -6.17 -13.70
CA ASP A 69 1.22 -5.96 -13.03
C ASP A 69 1.51 -7.17 -12.14
N PHE A 70 2.73 -7.69 -12.24
CA PHE A 70 3.27 -8.75 -11.40
C PHE A 70 4.40 -8.15 -10.59
N GLU A 71 4.26 -8.19 -9.28
CA GLU A 71 5.11 -7.42 -8.38
C GLU A 71 5.65 -8.30 -7.24
N PRO A 72 6.76 -9.05 -7.48
CA PRO A 72 7.52 -9.67 -6.41
C PRO A 72 8.24 -8.60 -5.58
N GLN A 73 7.93 -8.55 -4.31
CA GLN A 73 8.46 -7.59 -3.36
C GLN A 73 9.10 -8.31 -2.19
N LYS A 74 10.26 -7.81 -1.74
CA LYS A 74 10.93 -8.24 -0.52
C LYS A 74 11.12 -7.05 0.40
N SER A 75 10.84 -7.24 1.66
CA SER A 75 11.17 -6.30 2.72
C SER A 75 11.97 -7.00 3.81
N VAL A 76 12.97 -6.31 4.31
CA VAL A 76 13.83 -6.77 5.41
C VAL A 76 13.90 -5.64 6.42
N SER A 77 13.61 -5.94 7.67
CA SER A 77 13.76 -5.01 8.79
C SER A 77 14.77 -5.59 9.77
N ARG A 78 15.78 -4.81 10.10
CA ARG A 78 16.81 -5.17 11.09
C ARG A 78 16.76 -4.17 12.24
N SER A 79 16.82 -4.66 13.48
CA SER A 79 17.11 -3.82 14.62
C SER A 79 18.59 -3.42 14.61
N LEU A 80 18.88 -2.17 14.93
CA LEU A 80 20.22 -1.61 15.04
C LEU A 80 20.64 -1.38 16.49
N LEU A 81 19.77 -1.69 17.46
CA LEU A 81 20.13 -1.60 18.89
C LEU A 81 21.07 -2.75 19.27
N GLU A 82 22.07 -2.45 20.10
CA GLU A 82 23.08 -3.46 20.56
C GLU A 82 22.47 -4.62 21.31
N LYS A 83 21.31 -4.41 21.96
CA LYS A 83 20.56 -5.44 22.68
C LYS A 83 19.83 -6.42 21.76
N ALA A 84 19.74 -6.14 20.48
CA ALA A 84 19.30 -7.13 19.51
C ALA A 84 20.26 -8.31 19.59
N THR A 85 19.88 -9.31 20.40
CA THR A 85 20.67 -10.54 20.53
C THR A 85 20.95 -11.08 19.12
N PRO A 86 22.10 -11.70 18.86
CA PRO A 86 22.39 -12.35 17.57
C PRO A 86 21.31 -13.33 17.13
N ALA A 87 20.38 -13.68 18.03
CA ALA A 87 19.22 -14.54 17.82
C ALA A 87 18.00 -13.82 17.22
N GLU A 88 17.92 -12.49 17.24
CA GLU A 88 16.84 -11.76 16.54
C GLU A 88 17.13 -11.73 15.04
N GLU A 89 16.67 -12.77 14.37
CA GLU A 89 16.70 -12.80 12.91
C GLU A 89 15.96 -11.58 12.34
N PRO A 90 16.51 -10.92 11.30
CA PRO A 90 15.85 -9.79 10.68
C PRO A 90 14.48 -10.22 10.16
N LEU A 91 13.45 -9.43 10.45
CA LEU A 91 12.11 -9.67 9.95
C LEU A 91 12.14 -9.59 8.42
N ARG A 92 11.95 -10.75 7.77
CA ARG A 92 11.93 -10.86 6.31
C ARG A 92 10.52 -11.14 5.84
N LYS A 93 10.05 -10.38 4.88
CA LYS A 93 8.76 -10.62 4.24
C LYS A 93 8.93 -10.59 2.72
N SER A 94 8.49 -11.67 2.09
CA SER A 94 8.40 -11.76 0.63
C SER A 94 6.95 -11.88 0.23
N VAL A 95 6.53 -11.09 -0.74
CA VAL A 95 5.15 -11.06 -1.21
C VAL A 95 5.16 -10.97 -2.73
N PHE A 96 4.18 -11.63 -3.33
CA PHE A 96 3.94 -11.55 -4.76
C PHE A 96 2.54 -10.97 -4.99
N ASN A 97 2.49 -9.81 -5.61
CA ASN A 97 1.25 -9.11 -5.91
C ASN A 97 0.90 -9.24 -7.38
N ILE A 98 -0.40 -9.36 -7.66
CA ILE A 98 -0.94 -9.32 -9.02
C ILE A 98 -2.00 -8.21 -9.05
N SER A 99 -1.83 -7.27 -9.97
CA SER A 99 -2.71 -6.10 -10.12
C SER A 99 -3.26 -6.04 -11.54
N PRO A 100 -4.38 -6.73 -11.83
CA PRO A 100 -5.01 -6.71 -13.13
C PRO A 100 -5.64 -5.34 -13.43
N THR A 101 -5.57 -4.92 -14.68
CA THR A 101 -6.13 -3.66 -15.15
C THR A 101 -6.86 -3.88 -16.46
N VAL A 102 -8.07 -3.39 -16.55
CA VAL A 102 -8.88 -3.37 -17.77
C VAL A 102 -9.35 -1.95 -18.00
N ASN A 103 -9.08 -1.41 -19.17
CA ASN A 103 -9.64 -0.14 -19.62
C ASN A 103 -10.25 -0.36 -21.00
N PHE A 104 -11.56 -0.31 -21.06
CA PHE A 104 -12.32 -0.45 -22.30
C PHE A 104 -13.08 0.85 -22.58
N ARG A 105 -12.94 1.35 -23.79
CA ARG A 105 -13.67 2.53 -24.26
C ARG A 105 -14.37 2.24 -25.57
N TYR A 106 -15.66 2.52 -25.63
CA TYR A 106 -16.47 2.41 -26.82
C TYR A 106 -17.04 3.75 -27.24
N LYS A 107 -16.92 4.09 -28.51
CA LYS A 107 -17.49 5.31 -29.14
C LYS A 107 -18.70 4.93 -29.96
N PHE A 108 -19.89 5.19 -29.45
CA PHE A 108 -21.14 5.03 -30.22
C PHE A 108 -21.22 6.04 -31.36
N SER A 109 -20.77 7.26 -31.07
CA SER A 109 -20.71 8.37 -32.05
C SER A 109 -19.53 9.29 -31.71
N LYS A 110 -19.34 10.37 -32.47
CA LYS A 110 -18.36 11.42 -32.16
C LYS A 110 -18.60 12.07 -30.79
N ARG A 111 -19.85 12.02 -30.31
CA ARG A 111 -20.31 12.73 -29.08
C ARG A 111 -20.83 11.81 -27.99
N THR A 112 -20.90 10.50 -28.25
CA THR A 112 -21.39 9.51 -27.28
C THR A 112 -20.32 8.44 -27.07
N ARG A 113 -19.92 8.24 -25.81
CA ARG A 113 -18.89 7.28 -25.43
C ARG A 113 -19.21 6.61 -24.10
N LEU A 114 -18.79 5.36 -24.00
CA LEU A 114 -18.77 4.56 -22.77
C LEU A 114 -17.34 4.24 -22.43
N GLN A 115 -16.99 4.33 -21.17
CA GLN A 115 -15.70 3.86 -20.67
C GLN A 115 -15.93 2.98 -19.45
N ILE A 116 -15.29 1.83 -19.44
CA ILE A 116 -15.26 0.87 -18.34
C ILE A 116 -13.81 0.72 -17.90
N VAL A 117 -13.56 0.89 -16.62
CA VAL A 117 -12.24 0.71 -16.02
C VAL A 117 -12.38 -0.23 -14.84
N TYR A 118 -11.56 -1.27 -14.83
CA TYR A 118 -11.36 -2.14 -13.67
C TYR A 118 -9.89 -2.09 -13.26
N ARG A 119 -9.64 -2.03 -11.95
CA ARG A 119 -8.32 -2.11 -11.36
C ARG A 119 -8.36 -2.95 -10.10
N GLY A 120 -7.56 -4.02 -10.09
CA GLY A 120 -7.20 -4.71 -8.88
C GLY A 120 -5.88 -4.15 -8.35
N LYS A 121 -5.77 -3.87 -7.05
CA LYS A 121 -4.55 -3.36 -6.44
C LYS A 121 -4.30 -4.01 -5.08
N SER A 122 -3.14 -4.63 -4.95
CA SER A 122 -2.65 -5.10 -3.66
C SER A 122 -1.90 -3.99 -2.93
N ARG A 123 -2.09 -3.90 -1.61
CA ARG A 123 -1.37 -2.98 -0.73
C ARG A 123 -0.80 -3.76 0.45
N GLN A 124 0.51 -3.69 0.61
CA GLN A 124 1.21 -4.30 1.73
C GLN A 124 0.95 -3.52 3.02
N PRO A 125 0.88 -4.22 4.19
CA PRO A 125 0.98 -3.56 5.48
C PRO A 125 2.29 -2.78 5.57
N ASN A 126 2.27 -1.66 6.30
CA ASN A 126 3.51 -0.99 6.62
C ASN A 126 4.39 -1.90 7.48
N ILE A 127 5.70 -1.77 7.35
CA ILE A 127 6.62 -2.60 8.15
C ILE A 127 6.45 -2.34 9.64
N ARG A 128 6.11 -1.11 10.04
CA ARG A 128 5.79 -0.75 11.43
C ARG A 128 4.58 -1.51 11.97
N ASP A 129 3.57 -1.72 11.13
CA ASP A 129 2.37 -2.47 11.51
C ASP A 129 2.66 -3.96 11.68
N LEU A 130 3.79 -4.44 11.13
CA LEU A 130 4.25 -5.83 11.22
C LEU A 130 5.23 -6.08 12.36
N GLN A 131 5.91 -5.04 12.84
CA GLN A 131 6.88 -5.17 13.91
C GLN A 131 6.17 -5.43 15.24
N PRO A 132 6.47 -6.53 15.97
CA PRO A 132 5.84 -6.84 17.26
C PRO A 132 6.42 -5.97 18.39
N VAL A 133 6.63 -4.70 18.13
CA VAL A 133 7.19 -3.73 19.08
C VAL A 133 6.08 -2.87 19.63
N THR A 134 6.04 -2.72 20.94
CA THR A 134 5.06 -1.90 21.64
C THR A 134 5.48 -0.44 21.58
N ASP A 135 4.70 0.37 20.92
CA ASP A 135 4.85 1.82 20.91
C ASP A 135 4.10 2.43 22.10
N ARG A 136 4.84 2.87 23.11
CA ARG A 136 4.33 3.52 24.35
C ARG A 136 4.53 5.04 24.35
N THR A 137 4.78 5.68 23.21
CA THR A 137 4.99 7.14 23.13
C THR A 137 3.81 7.92 23.69
N ASN A 138 2.64 7.39 23.49
CA ASN A 138 1.43 7.93 24.09
C ASN A 138 0.87 6.89 25.06
N PRO A 139 0.99 7.11 26.39
CA PRO A 139 0.49 6.17 27.39
C PRO A 139 -1.00 5.87 27.28
N LEU A 140 -1.78 6.81 26.71
CA LEU A 140 -3.20 6.67 26.47
C LEU A 140 -3.54 5.91 25.17
N ASN A 141 -2.55 5.61 24.33
CA ASN A 141 -2.73 4.91 23.05
C ASN A 141 -1.52 4.07 22.72
N ILE A 142 -1.39 2.95 23.41
CA ILE A 142 -0.33 1.98 23.20
C ILE A 142 -0.63 1.20 21.92
N ARG A 143 0.34 1.12 21.01
CA ARG A 143 0.22 0.39 19.74
C ARG A 143 1.17 -0.79 19.69
N VAL A 144 0.66 -1.91 19.19
CA VAL A 144 1.45 -3.13 18.96
C VAL A 144 1.26 -3.55 17.51
N GLY A 145 2.35 -3.80 16.80
CA GLY A 145 2.29 -4.32 15.44
C GLY A 145 1.92 -5.81 15.42
N ASN A 146 1.35 -6.26 14.30
CA ASN A 146 0.97 -7.66 14.11
C ASN A 146 1.70 -8.26 12.90
N PRO A 147 2.67 -9.17 13.11
CA PRO A 147 3.41 -9.82 12.02
C PRO A 147 2.54 -10.67 11.09
N SER A 148 1.35 -11.10 11.56
CA SER A 148 0.43 -11.95 10.80
C SER A 148 -0.44 -11.19 9.81
N LEU A 149 -0.32 -9.87 9.71
CA LEU A 149 -1.10 -9.07 8.77
C LEU A 149 -0.85 -9.51 7.33
N LYS A 150 -1.95 -9.68 6.60
CA LYS A 150 -1.96 -10.01 5.18
C LYS A 150 -2.10 -8.74 4.34
N PRO A 151 -1.64 -8.75 3.08
CA PRO A 151 -1.90 -7.65 2.16
C PRO A 151 -3.39 -7.43 1.97
N SER A 152 -3.79 -6.17 1.91
CA SER A 152 -5.13 -5.81 1.48
C SER A 152 -5.21 -5.82 -0.05
N TYR A 153 -6.38 -6.15 -0.59
CA TYR A 153 -6.62 -6.16 -2.02
C TYR A 153 -7.88 -5.35 -2.35
N THR A 154 -7.70 -4.28 -3.10
CA THR A 154 -8.80 -3.39 -3.49
C THR A 154 -9.16 -3.60 -4.94
N ASN A 155 -10.44 -3.90 -5.19
CA ASN A 155 -11.05 -3.95 -6.52
C ASN A 155 -11.81 -2.66 -6.75
N THR A 156 -11.46 -1.93 -7.79
CA THR A 156 -12.15 -0.70 -8.19
C THR A 156 -12.73 -0.87 -9.58
N PHE A 157 -14.03 -0.72 -9.71
CA PHE A 157 -14.76 -0.73 -10.97
C PHE A 157 -15.35 0.65 -11.22
N THR A 158 -15.08 1.22 -12.38
CA THR A 158 -15.61 2.52 -12.80
C THR A 158 -16.27 2.41 -14.17
N LEU A 159 -17.50 2.90 -14.27
CA LEU A 159 -18.22 3.03 -15.52
C LEU A 159 -18.54 4.51 -15.73
N ASN A 160 -18.19 5.05 -16.90
CA ASN A 160 -18.49 6.42 -17.28
C ASN A 160 -19.18 6.41 -18.64
N PHE A 161 -20.36 6.98 -18.67
CA PHE A 161 -21.11 7.24 -19.90
C PHE A 161 -21.24 8.73 -20.12
N ASN A 162 -20.95 9.18 -21.35
CA ASN A 162 -21.11 10.58 -21.73
C ASN A 162 -21.77 10.62 -23.10
N SER A 163 -22.85 11.39 -23.22
CA SER A 163 -23.59 11.59 -24.47
C SER A 163 -23.99 13.05 -24.64
N TYR A 164 -23.68 13.61 -25.77
CA TYR A 164 -24.11 14.96 -26.15
C TYR A 164 -24.97 14.95 -27.42
N ASN A 165 -26.21 15.43 -27.29
CA ASN A 165 -27.13 15.60 -28.38
C ASN A 165 -27.14 17.07 -28.85
N ALA A 166 -26.54 17.32 -30.02
CA ALA A 166 -26.40 18.68 -30.55
C ALA A 166 -27.69 19.28 -31.02
N LYS A 167 -28.63 18.46 -31.51
CA LYS A 167 -29.91 18.97 -32.00
C LYS A 167 -30.76 19.59 -30.88
N HIS A 168 -30.69 18.99 -29.69
CA HIS A 168 -31.46 19.42 -28.52
C HIS A 168 -30.58 20.10 -27.45
N GLN A 169 -29.28 20.31 -27.75
CA GLN A 169 -28.30 20.89 -26.84
C GLN A 169 -28.30 20.23 -25.43
N ARG A 170 -28.53 18.89 -25.39
CA ARG A 170 -28.61 18.11 -24.15
C ARG A 170 -27.32 17.33 -23.92
N ASN A 171 -26.81 17.43 -22.72
CA ASN A 171 -25.70 16.59 -22.24
C ASN A 171 -26.21 15.62 -21.18
N MET A 172 -25.80 14.36 -21.32
CA MET A 172 -26.05 13.31 -20.34
C MET A 172 -24.74 12.70 -19.90
N VAL A 173 -24.48 12.71 -18.59
CA VAL A 173 -23.32 12.09 -17.97
C VAL A 173 -23.82 11.14 -16.90
N ALA A 174 -23.36 9.90 -16.94
CA ALA A 174 -23.61 8.91 -15.90
C ALA A 174 -22.27 8.31 -15.49
N SER A 175 -22.04 8.20 -14.18
CA SER A 175 -20.86 7.60 -13.60
C SER A 175 -21.25 6.66 -12.48
N VAL A 176 -20.64 5.45 -12.48
CA VAL A 176 -20.77 4.46 -11.41
C VAL A 176 -19.38 4.11 -10.94
N LEU A 177 -19.15 4.17 -9.64
CA LEU A 177 -17.96 3.72 -8.96
C LEU A 177 -18.37 2.64 -7.97
N ALA A 178 -17.73 1.48 -8.05
CA ALA A 178 -17.84 0.41 -7.07
C ALA A 178 -16.43 0.04 -6.59
N GLU A 179 -16.27 -0.03 -5.28
CA GLU A 179 -15.01 -0.39 -4.66
C GLU A 179 -15.25 -1.43 -3.57
N ASN A 180 -14.40 -2.46 -3.56
CA ASN A 180 -14.40 -3.48 -2.52
C ASN A 180 -12.96 -3.78 -2.11
N THR A 181 -12.68 -3.75 -0.81
CA THR A 181 -11.37 -4.08 -0.25
C THR A 181 -11.46 -5.34 0.60
N ILE A 182 -10.68 -6.34 0.22
CA ILE A 182 -10.51 -7.59 0.94
C ILE A 182 -9.29 -7.44 1.87
N ASN A 183 -9.33 -8.03 3.07
CA ASN A 183 -8.30 -7.92 4.11
C ASN A 183 -7.95 -6.45 4.43
N SER A 184 -8.95 -5.61 4.62
CA SER A 184 -8.73 -4.24 5.05
C SER A 184 -8.02 -4.22 6.41
N ILE A 185 -6.92 -3.47 6.49
CA ILE A 185 -6.14 -3.33 7.73
C ILE A 185 -6.75 -2.20 8.53
N THR A 186 -7.20 -2.53 9.75
CA THR A 186 -7.78 -1.57 10.70
C THR A 186 -7.13 -1.74 12.07
N ASN A 187 -7.19 -0.72 12.89
CA ASN A 187 -6.76 -0.81 14.29
C ASN A 187 -7.88 -1.45 15.12
N GLN A 188 -7.52 -2.42 15.94
CA GLN A 188 -8.36 -2.92 17.01
C GLN A 188 -8.00 -2.14 18.28
N VAL A 189 -9.00 -1.58 18.96
CA VAL A 189 -8.81 -0.87 20.23
C VAL A 189 -9.40 -1.72 21.33
N THR A 190 -8.58 -2.03 22.33
CA THR A 190 -9.02 -2.66 23.58
C THR A 190 -8.80 -1.66 24.71
N TYR A 191 -9.74 -1.58 25.62
CA TYR A 191 -9.64 -0.74 26.81
C TYR A 191 -9.34 -1.65 27.99
N ASP A 192 -8.30 -1.32 28.76
CA ASP A 192 -8.13 -1.89 30.08
C ASP A 192 -9.19 -1.27 30.98
N SER A 193 -10.11 -2.08 31.50
CA SER A 193 -11.00 -1.68 32.59
C SER A 193 -10.24 -1.86 33.89
N GLU A 194 -9.86 -0.76 34.54
CA GLU A 194 -9.47 -0.77 35.96
C GLU A 194 -10.65 -1.25 36.84
#